data_6f83203249128907117488552732d47a
#
_entry.id   6f83203249128907117488552732d47a
#
_cell.length_a   1.000
_cell.length_b   1.000
_cell.length_c   1.000
_cell.angle_alpha   90.00
_cell.angle_beta   90.00
_cell.angle_gamma   90.00
#
_symmetry.space_group_name_H-M   'P 1'
#
loop_
_entity.id
_entity.type
_entity.pdbx_description
1 polymer ?
#
loop_
_entity_poly.entity_id
_entity_poly.type
_entity_poly.pdbx_seq_one_letter_code
_entity_poly.pdbx_strand_id
1 'polypeptide(L)'
;MTVRILAVCGNGQGSSMIMKMKVXQFLTQSXIDHTVNSCAVGEYKSELNGADIIIASTHIAGEITVSGNKHVVGVRNMLSPADFGPKLLEVIKAHFPQDVK
;
A
#
# COMPACT_ATOMS: atom_id res chain seq x y z
N MET A 1 -16.89 3.99 2.85
CA MET A 1 -15.94 2.99 3.33
C MET A 1 -14.54 3.49 3.09
N THR A 2 -13.58 2.89 3.75
CA THR A 2 -12.20 3.37 3.72
C THR A 2 -11.30 2.27 3.19
N VAL A 3 -10.48 2.59 2.18
CA VAL A 3 -9.52 1.60 1.69
C VAL A 3 -8.34 1.55 2.67
N ARG A 4 -7.94 0.35 3.02
CA ARG A 4 -6.88 0.14 4.02
C ARG A 4 -5.63 -0.38 3.32
N ILE A 5 -4.54 0.35 3.50
CA ILE A 5 -3.32 0.07 2.78
C ILE A 5 -2.22 -0.29 3.77
N LEU A 6 -1.47 -1.32 3.44
CA LEU A 6 -0.33 -1.75 4.24
C LEU A 6 0.92 -1.60 3.39
N ALA A 7 1.86 -0.78 3.86
CA ALA A 7 3.13 -0.61 3.19
C ALA A 7 4.15 -1.53 3.84
N VAL A 8 4.70 -2.44 3.06
CA VAL A 8 5.62 -3.45 3.57
C VAL A 8 7.02 -3.16 3.05
N CYS A 9 7.98 -3.05 3.94
CA CYS A 9 9.36 -2.86 3.52
C CYS A 9 10.26 -3.94 4.11
N GLY A 10 11.47 -4.01 3.56
CA GLY A 10 12.34 -5.12 3.86
C GLY A 10 12.73 -5.20 5.31
N ASN A 11 13.26 -4.12 5.85
CA ASN A 11 13.68 -4.15 7.24
C ASN A 11 13.83 -2.77 7.84
N GLY A 12 13.48 -1.74 7.13
CA GLY A 12 13.81 -0.41 7.58
C GLY A 12 12.67 0.24 8.32
N GLN A 13 12.83 0.41 9.61
CA GLN A 13 11.81 1.10 10.36
C GLN A 13 11.68 2.54 9.93
N GLY A 14 12.80 3.19 9.63
CA GLY A 14 12.74 4.55 9.12
C GLY A 14 12.12 4.61 7.74
N SER A 15 12.47 3.65 6.89
CA SER A 15 11.91 3.61 5.55
C SER A 15 10.41 3.43 5.57
N SER A 16 9.91 2.56 6.44
CA SER A 16 8.48 2.31 6.42
C SER A 16 7.69 3.52 6.90
N MET A 17 8.24 4.32 7.81
CA MET A 17 7.56 5.55 8.17
C MET A 17 7.50 6.55 7.04
N ILE A 18 8.58 6.66 6.28
CA ILE A 18 8.60 7.58 5.13
C ILE A 18 7.63 7.09 4.07
N MET A 19 7.61 5.80 3.79
CA MET A 19 6.67 5.24 2.84
C MET A 19 5.24 5.53 3.24
N LYS A 20 4.94 5.34 4.52
CA LYS A 20 3.59 5.59 5.01
C LYS A 20 3.22 7.05 4.78
N MET A 21 4.12 7.98 5.07
CA MET A 21 3.85 9.39 4.87
C MET A 21 3.63 9.71 3.40
N LYS A 22 4.45 9.17 2.53
CA LYS A 22 4.31 9.45 1.10
C LYS A 22 2.98 8.94 0.55
N VAL A 23 2.60 7.77 0.95
CA VAL A 23 1.33 7.21 0.51
C VAL A 23 0.16 8.03 1.05
N UNK A 24 0.30 8.40 2.08
CA UNK A 24 -0.64 9.06 2.63
C UNK A 24 -0.89 10.24 2.02
N GLN A 25 0.17 10.99 1.80
CA GLN A 25 0.04 12.27 1.12
C GLN A 25 -0.58 12.11 -0.24
N PHE A 26 -0.15 11.10 -0.96
CA PHE A 26 -0.68 10.87 -2.29
C PHE A 26 -2.19 10.62 -2.26
N LEU A 27 -2.64 9.78 -1.34
CA LEU A 27 -4.07 9.45 -1.28
C LEU A 27 -4.88 10.64 -0.80
N THR A 28 -4.35 11.43 0.09
CA THR A 28 -5.04 12.63 0.53
C THR A 28 -5.23 13.60 -0.64
N GLN A 29 -4.20 13.76 -1.44
CA GLN A 29 -4.30 14.65 -2.59
C GLN A 29 -5.24 14.10 -3.63
N SER A 30 -5.48 12.80 -3.64
CA SER A 30 -6.35 12.18 -4.61
C SER A 30 -7.79 12.02 -4.15
N UNK A 31 -7.91 12.35 -2.80
CA UNK A 31 -9.06 12.35 -2.34
C UNK A 31 -9.64 11.12 -2.14
N ILE A 32 -9.04 10.34 -1.70
CA ILE A 32 -9.45 8.96 -1.45
C ILE A 32 -9.52 8.73 0.04
N ASP A 33 -10.61 8.20 0.53
CA ASP A 33 -10.70 7.80 1.92
C ASP A 33 -9.79 6.61 2.16
N HIS A 34 -8.87 6.73 3.11
CA HIS A 34 -7.85 5.72 3.29
C HIS A 34 -7.35 5.67 4.71
N THR A 35 -6.79 4.52 5.07
CA THR A 35 -5.88 4.41 6.20
C THR A 35 -4.62 3.72 5.69
N VAL A 36 -3.47 4.12 6.23
CA VAL A 36 -2.20 3.55 5.80
C VAL A 36 -1.42 3.11 7.03
N ASN A 37 -0.98 1.88 7.00
CA ASN A 37 -0.08 1.34 8.03
C ASN A 37 1.17 0.82 7.35
N SER A 38 2.19 0.56 8.15
CA SER A 38 3.45 0.07 7.62
C SER A 38 4.00 -1.00 8.52
N CYS A 39 4.77 -1.91 7.95
CA CYS A 39 5.43 -2.94 8.74
C CYS A 39 6.60 -3.51 7.95
N ALA A 40 7.43 -4.30 8.61
CA ALA A 40 8.51 -5.01 7.97
C ALA A 40 7.97 -6.28 7.31
N VAL A 41 8.72 -6.78 6.32
CA VAL A 41 8.28 -7.94 5.57
C VAL A 41 8.14 -9.17 6.48
N GLY A 42 8.87 -9.24 7.56
CA GLY A 42 8.73 -10.35 8.49
C GLY A 42 7.49 -10.29 9.36
N GLU A 43 6.76 -9.19 9.33
CA GLU A 43 5.61 -8.99 10.20
C GLU A 43 4.30 -8.81 9.43
N TYR A 44 4.34 -8.81 8.10
CA TYR A 44 3.17 -8.41 7.35
C TYR A 44 1.99 -9.37 7.55
N LYS A 45 2.26 -10.63 7.82
CA LYS A 45 1.17 -11.59 7.92
C LYS A 45 0.23 -11.28 9.07
N SER A 46 0.74 -10.74 10.17
CA SER A 46 -0.13 -10.38 11.27
C SER A 46 -0.93 -9.11 10.99
N GLU A 47 -0.54 -8.34 9.97
CA GLU A 47 -1.23 -7.11 9.63
C GLU A 47 -2.21 -7.28 8.47
N LEU A 48 -2.21 -8.44 7.82
CA LEU A 48 -3.00 -8.61 6.61
C LEU A 48 -4.49 -8.45 6.85
N ASN A 49 -4.98 -8.87 8.01
CA ASN A 49 -6.41 -8.80 8.27
C ASN A 49 -6.94 -7.37 8.23
N GLY A 50 -6.10 -6.40 8.52
CA GLY A 50 -6.51 -5.02 8.52
C GLY A 50 -6.20 -4.28 7.24
N ALA A 51 -5.85 -4.98 6.17
CA ALA A 51 -5.43 -4.33 4.94
C ALA A 51 -6.23 -4.83 3.75
N ASP A 52 -6.51 -3.94 2.83
CA ASP A 52 -7.14 -4.29 1.56
C ASP A 52 -6.11 -4.33 0.44
N ILE A 53 -5.13 -3.45 0.49
CA ILE A 53 -4.09 -3.36 -0.52
C ILE A 53 -2.74 -3.38 0.19
N ILE A 54 -1.83 -4.19 -0.31
CA ILE A 54 -0.47 -4.24 0.21
C ILE A 54 0.45 -3.65 -0.85
N ILE A 55 1.23 -2.64 -0.46
CA ILE A 55 2.16 -2.00 -1.38
C ILE A 55 3.59 -2.26 -0.91
N ALA A 56 4.45 -2.67 -1.84
CA ALA A 56 5.82 -3.05 -1.50
C ALA A 56 6.70 -2.89 -2.71
N SER A 57 8.01 -2.89 -2.51
CA SER A 57 8.92 -2.88 -3.63
C SER A 57 8.75 -4.17 -4.42
N THR A 58 9.16 -4.14 -5.70
CA THR A 58 8.81 -5.25 -6.59
C THR A 58 9.36 -6.59 -6.11
N HIS A 59 10.59 -6.62 -5.59
CA HIS A 59 11.09 -7.92 -5.17
C HIS A 59 10.49 -8.38 -3.85
N ILE A 60 10.07 -7.46 -2.99
CA ILE A 60 9.36 -7.84 -1.77
C ILE A 60 7.94 -8.27 -2.11
N ALA A 61 7.32 -7.59 -3.06
CA ALA A 61 5.96 -7.93 -3.46
C ALA A 61 5.88 -9.38 -3.95
N GLY A 62 6.94 -9.86 -4.59
CA GLY A 62 6.97 -11.23 -5.05
C GLY A 62 6.98 -12.25 -3.93
N GLU A 63 7.35 -11.85 -2.72
CA GLU A 63 7.35 -12.74 -1.57
C GLU A 63 6.08 -12.69 -0.77
N ILE A 64 5.20 -11.74 -1.05
CA ILE A 64 3.98 -11.54 -0.27
C ILE A 64 2.88 -12.40 -0.84
N THR A 65 2.25 -13.19 0.02
CA THR A 65 1.13 -14.05 -0.35
C THR A 65 -0.13 -13.55 0.33
N VAL A 66 -1.16 -13.30 -0.45
CA VAL A 66 -2.44 -12.86 0.09
C VAL A 66 -3.55 -13.73 -0.46
N SER A 67 -4.70 -13.66 0.17
CA SER A 67 -5.86 -14.40 -0.26
C SER A 67 -7.10 -13.55 -0.13
N GLY A 68 -8.19 -14.01 -0.72
CA GLY A 68 -9.44 -13.29 -0.63
C GLY A 68 -9.44 -12.06 -1.51
N ASN A 69 -9.93 -10.96 -0.98
CA ASN A 69 -10.09 -9.73 -1.74
C ASN A 69 -8.90 -8.79 -1.63
N LYS A 70 -7.78 -9.27 -1.15
CA LYS A 70 -6.61 -8.41 -0.98
C LYS A 70 -5.81 -8.33 -2.27
N HIS A 71 -5.10 -7.21 -2.43
CA HIS A 71 -4.34 -6.94 -3.64
C HIS A 71 -2.93 -6.54 -3.27
N VAL A 72 -1.96 -6.96 -4.08
CA VAL A 72 -0.57 -6.62 -3.85
C VAL A 72 -0.10 -5.72 -5.00
N VAL A 73 0.47 -4.58 -4.66
CA VAL A 73 1.01 -3.63 -5.63
C VAL A 73 2.52 -3.58 -5.46
N GLY A 74 3.24 -3.98 -6.49
CA GLY A 74 4.70 -3.91 -6.47
C GLY A 74 5.17 -2.67 -7.19
N VAL A 75 6.07 -1.91 -6.56
CA VAL A 75 6.58 -0.70 -7.16
C VAL A 75 8.10 -0.69 -7.05
N ARG A 76 8.74 0.01 -7.94
CA ARG A 76 10.19 0.08 -7.91
C ARG A 76 10.69 1.04 -6.85
N ASN A 77 10.03 2.18 -6.73
CA ASN A 77 10.47 3.20 -5.79
C ASN A 77 9.31 3.57 -4.89
N MET A 78 9.34 3.05 -3.68
CA MET A 78 8.26 3.26 -2.72
C MET A 78 8.16 4.71 -2.27
N LEU A 79 9.20 5.50 -2.49
CA LEU A 79 9.20 6.89 -2.03
C LEU A 79 8.80 7.85 -3.13
N SER A 80 8.52 7.36 -4.33
CA SER A 80 8.17 8.22 -5.45
C SER A 80 6.69 8.09 -5.78
N PRO A 81 5.88 9.11 -5.51
CA PRO A 81 4.47 9.04 -5.90
C PRO A 81 4.27 8.86 -7.40
N ALA A 82 5.20 9.36 -8.21
CA ALA A 82 5.09 9.17 -9.65
C ALA A 82 5.23 7.70 -10.03
N ASP A 83 5.90 6.90 -9.20
CA ASP A 83 6.09 5.50 -9.46
C ASP A 83 4.95 4.66 -8.90
N PHE A 84 4.61 4.86 -7.61
CA PHE A 84 3.59 4.01 -7.00
C PHE A 84 2.17 4.54 -7.24
N GLY A 85 2.02 5.83 -7.49
CA GLY A 85 0.70 6.43 -7.56
C GLY A 85 -0.20 5.85 -8.62
N PRO A 86 0.23 5.80 -9.90
CA PRO A 86 -0.65 5.27 -10.93
C PRO A 86 -1.03 3.82 -10.69
N LYS A 87 -0.09 3.01 -10.20
CA LYS A 87 -0.39 1.61 -9.93
C LYS A 87 -1.39 1.47 -8.80
N LEU A 88 -1.22 2.26 -7.74
CA LEU A 88 -2.12 2.22 -6.61
C LEU A 88 -3.51 2.71 -7.01
N LEU A 89 -3.58 3.80 -7.76
CA LEU A 89 -4.86 4.31 -8.22
C LEU A 89 -5.60 3.32 -9.09
N GLU A 90 -4.87 2.62 -9.95
CA GLU A 90 -5.50 1.65 -10.82
C GLU A 90 -6.21 0.56 -10.01
N VAL A 91 -5.56 0.06 -8.98
CA VAL A 91 -6.16 -0.96 -8.13
C VAL A 91 -7.36 -0.40 -7.37
N ILE A 92 -7.23 0.82 -6.85
CA ILE A 92 -8.32 1.41 -6.08
C ILE A 92 -9.53 1.67 -6.97
N LYS A 93 -9.32 2.19 -8.17
CA LYS A 93 -10.45 2.46 -9.05
C LYS A 93 -11.11 1.17 -9.53
N ALA A 94 -10.32 0.11 -9.71
CA ALA A 94 -10.88 -1.15 -10.18
C ALA A 94 -11.68 -1.87 -9.10
N HIS A 95 -11.25 -1.76 -7.85
CA HIS A 95 -11.82 -2.59 -6.78
C HIS A 95 -12.49 -1.80 -5.67
N PHE A 96 -12.16 -0.52 -5.53
CA PHE A 96 -12.71 0.30 -4.47
C PHE A 96 -13.18 1.66 -5.01
N PRO A 97 -13.99 1.67 -6.08
CA PRO A 97 -14.35 2.95 -6.68
C PRO A 97 -15.16 3.84 -5.76
N GLN A 98 -15.86 3.28 -4.80
CA GLN A 98 -16.68 4.08 -3.91
C GLN A 98 -15.84 4.92 -2.94
N ASP A 99 -14.56 4.60 -2.80
CA ASP A 99 -13.68 5.37 -1.91
C ASP A 99 -12.97 6.49 -2.63
N VAL A 100 -13.10 6.59 -3.93
CA VAL A 100 -12.53 7.69 -4.70
C VAL A 100 -13.53 8.83 -4.73
N LYS A 101 -13.06 9.99 -4.28
CA LYS A 101 -13.93 11.16 -4.20
C LYS A 101 -13.89 12.02 -5.44
#